data_2d54188715cf9d705acf4f9745df3172
#
_entry.id   2d54188715cf9d705acf4f9745df3172
#
_cell.length_a   1.000
_cell.length_b   1.000
_cell.length_c   1.000
_cell.angle_alpha   90.00
_cell.angle_beta   90.00
_cell.angle_gamma   90.00
#
_symmetry.space_group_name_H-M   'P 1'
#
loop_
_entity.id
_entity.type
_entity.pdbx_description
1 polymer ?
#
loop_
_entity_poly.entity_id
_entity_poly.type
_entity_poly.pdbx_seq_one_letter_code
_entity_poly.pdbx_strand_id
1 'polypeptide(L)'
;MVADTVEDNHLTIQRIEGTDAEITLPQELADGHLAVVNAVQQGGHEGVLEDGMPDNHDPKASIEGVSEQHKPIVTVFGDGQLARMMQPAAAELDIHLRLLASAPDKSAAQVIPDVVLGDYHDYEVLTKAAEGADAVTFEHEHVPTEHVRALIDASYNVHPQPSALLYAQDKLLMRQKLSDLGAPVPRFAAIESVEDARAFAELVEGRVCLKARRGGYDGHGVWFPSAEELEPLVEELLSADTPLMAEEKVALTRELSVLVARRPSGEVKAWPVTESVQREGICAEAFAPAPNLSPELTERALQVGIQVATELGVTGVLAVELFAFGAKQDAGAIIASASGAPGMVVEEDIAVNELAMRPHNTGHWTQDGCVTSQFEQHLRAVLDLPLGSTEPLAPITVMSNVLGADEDPAMSMPERVRAVMERYPEAKVHLYGKDHQPGRKIGHVNVTGDDADETRRIARDAAHFLVHAQWANN
;
A
#
# COMPACT_ATOMS: atom_id res chain seq x y z
N MET A 1 9.78 6.89 -43.14
CA MET A 1 10.74 5.96 -42.58
C MET A 1 10.35 4.54 -43.02
N VAL A 2 11.24 3.82 -43.72
CA VAL A 2 10.97 2.44 -44.08
C VAL A 2 11.68 1.57 -43.04
N ALA A 3 10.92 0.80 -42.27
CA ALA A 3 11.50 -0.19 -41.37
C ALA A 3 11.69 -1.48 -42.12
N ASP A 4 12.94 -1.97 -42.18
CA ASP A 4 13.20 -3.35 -42.63
C ASP A 4 12.91 -4.30 -41.47
N THR A 5 11.92 -5.16 -41.64
CA THR A 5 11.58 -6.23 -40.70
C THR A 5 12.25 -7.54 -41.14
N VAL A 6 12.96 -8.18 -40.24
CA VAL A 6 13.47 -9.56 -40.42
C VAL A 6 12.76 -10.42 -39.37
N GLU A 7 12.02 -11.42 -39.84
CA GLU A 7 11.35 -12.41 -38.97
C GLU A 7 12.28 -13.58 -38.71
N ASP A 8 12.54 -13.86 -37.43
CA ASP A 8 13.13 -15.12 -37.00
C ASP A 8 12.48 -15.59 -35.68
N ASN A 9 11.81 -16.75 -35.74
CA ASN A 9 11.25 -17.52 -34.61
C ASN A 9 10.48 -16.73 -33.52
N HIS A 10 9.36 -16.09 -33.87
CA HIS A 10 8.45 -15.37 -32.96
C HIS A 10 8.96 -14.07 -32.36
N LEU A 11 10.00 -13.46 -32.92
CA LEU A 11 10.52 -12.17 -32.52
C LEU A 11 10.66 -11.23 -33.70
N THR A 12 10.20 -10.00 -33.55
CA THR A 12 10.38 -8.94 -34.56
C THR A 12 11.49 -8.00 -34.13
N ILE A 13 12.54 -7.84 -34.95
CA ILE A 13 13.65 -6.90 -34.70
C ILE A 13 13.35 -5.58 -35.42
N GLN A 14 13.26 -4.49 -34.69
CA GLN A 14 13.11 -3.13 -35.24
C GLN A 14 14.38 -2.32 -35.05
N ARG A 15 14.89 -1.73 -36.14
CA ARG A 15 15.98 -0.75 -36.10
C ARG A 15 15.44 0.65 -36.14
N ILE A 16 15.88 1.48 -35.20
CA ILE A 16 15.59 2.90 -35.19
C ILE A 16 16.76 3.64 -35.84
N GLU A 17 16.51 4.29 -36.99
CA GLU A 17 17.54 5.10 -37.66
C GLU A 17 18.06 6.21 -36.74
N GLY A 18 19.40 6.20 -36.52
CA GLY A 18 20.11 7.18 -35.73
C GLY A 18 20.49 6.75 -34.29
N THR A 19 20.22 5.51 -33.92
CA THR A 19 20.70 4.92 -32.67
C THR A 19 21.26 3.52 -32.90
N ASP A 20 22.32 3.13 -32.19
CA ASP A 20 22.86 1.75 -32.22
C ASP A 20 22.06 0.77 -31.34
N ALA A 21 20.82 1.11 -30.98
CA ALA A 21 19.98 0.29 -30.13
C ALA A 21 19.08 -0.65 -30.96
N GLU A 22 19.25 -1.96 -30.77
CA GLU A 22 18.33 -3.00 -31.26
C GLU A 22 17.36 -3.38 -30.12
N ILE A 23 16.05 -3.23 -30.38
CA ILE A 23 15.01 -3.66 -29.44
C ILE A 23 14.32 -4.90 -29.99
N THR A 24 14.36 -5.99 -29.25
CA THR A 24 13.69 -7.25 -29.58
C THR A 24 12.40 -7.37 -28.75
N LEU A 25 11.24 -7.44 -29.41
CA LEU A 25 9.92 -7.53 -28.75
C LEU A 25 9.17 -8.78 -29.23
N PRO A 26 8.35 -9.43 -28.38
CA PRO A 26 7.34 -10.39 -28.81
C PRO A 26 6.34 -9.75 -29.78
N GLN A 27 5.85 -10.53 -30.78
CA GLN A 27 5.02 -10.01 -31.87
C GLN A 27 3.75 -9.28 -31.39
N GLU A 28 3.12 -9.78 -30.33
CA GLU A 28 1.91 -9.16 -29.74
C GLU A 28 2.17 -7.79 -29.13
N LEU A 29 3.38 -7.53 -28.64
CA LEU A 29 3.78 -6.22 -28.10
C LEU A 29 4.27 -5.28 -29.20
N ALA A 30 4.83 -5.80 -30.29
CA ALA A 30 5.28 -5.01 -31.44
C ALA A 30 4.12 -4.32 -32.15
N ASP A 31 2.99 -5.01 -32.30
CA ASP A 31 1.79 -4.45 -32.95
C ASP A 31 1.15 -3.34 -32.11
N GLY A 32 1.12 -3.50 -30.79
CA GLY A 32 0.66 -2.48 -29.84
C GLY A 32 1.59 -1.25 -29.81
N HIS A 33 2.90 -1.49 -29.84
CA HIS A 33 3.89 -0.42 -29.83
C HIS A 33 3.91 0.39 -31.12
N LEU A 34 3.70 -0.26 -32.26
CA LEU A 34 3.55 0.39 -33.57
C LEU A 34 2.32 1.32 -33.60
N ALA A 35 1.22 0.95 -32.96
CA ALA A 35 0.03 1.80 -32.86
C ALA A 35 0.30 3.06 -32.03
N VAL A 36 1.04 2.94 -30.94
CA VAL A 36 1.42 4.07 -30.06
C VAL A 36 2.42 5.00 -30.75
N VAL A 37 3.45 4.46 -31.40
CA VAL A 37 4.45 5.26 -32.14
C VAL A 37 3.82 6.00 -33.32
N ASN A 38 2.91 5.35 -34.05
CA ASN A 38 2.19 6.01 -35.14
C ASN A 38 1.24 7.10 -34.66
N ALA A 39 0.60 6.94 -33.50
CA ALA A 39 -0.22 7.98 -32.89
C ALA A 39 0.59 9.23 -32.48
N VAL A 40 1.81 9.00 -31.93
CA VAL A 40 2.73 10.09 -31.54
C VAL A 40 3.33 10.79 -32.77
N GLN A 41 3.62 10.05 -33.87
CA GLN A 41 4.17 10.63 -35.09
C GLN A 41 3.12 11.38 -35.94
N GLN A 42 1.84 11.04 -35.84
CA GLN A 42 0.77 11.75 -36.54
C GLN A 42 0.32 13.01 -35.83
N GLY A 43 0.68 13.21 -34.56
CA GLY A 43 0.41 14.42 -33.79
C GLY A 43 1.39 15.58 -33.99
N GLY A 44 2.41 15.43 -34.80
CA GLY A 44 3.43 16.44 -35.01
C GLY A 44 3.80 16.63 -36.47
N HIS A 45 3.03 17.34 -37.29
CA HIS A 45 3.55 18.24 -38.35
C HIS A 45 2.47 19.01 -39.09
N GLU A 46 2.63 20.35 -39.04
CA GLU A 46 2.30 21.36 -40.03
C GLU A 46 0.95 21.19 -40.79
N GLY A 47 -0.11 21.58 -40.15
CA GLY A 47 -1.33 21.97 -40.84
C GLY A 47 -1.36 23.48 -40.98
N VAL A 48 -1.27 23.98 -42.24
CA VAL A 48 -1.63 25.32 -42.63
C VAL A 48 -3.05 25.59 -42.14
N LEU A 49 -3.23 26.67 -41.39
CA LEU A 49 -4.53 27.14 -40.91
C LEU A 49 -5.44 27.46 -42.13
N GLU A 50 -6.44 26.63 -42.39
CA GLU A 50 -7.65 27.02 -43.08
C GLU A 50 -8.79 27.15 -42.07
N ASP A 51 -9.44 28.29 -42.12
CA ASP A 51 -10.53 28.73 -41.27
C ASP A 51 -11.69 27.72 -41.20
N GLY A 52 -12.12 27.37 -39.98
CA GLY A 52 -13.48 26.94 -39.76
C GLY A 52 -13.74 25.54 -39.16
N MET A 53 -13.05 25.12 -38.10
CA MET A 53 -13.63 24.13 -37.17
C MET A 53 -13.53 24.65 -35.73
N PRO A 54 -14.55 24.47 -34.90
CA PRO A 54 -14.49 24.90 -33.52
C PRO A 54 -13.48 24.02 -32.78
N ASP A 55 -12.46 24.66 -32.21
CA ASP A 55 -11.47 24.10 -31.34
C ASP A 55 -12.16 23.63 -30.03
N ASN A 56 -12.54 22.37 -29.97
CA ASN A 56 -13.28 21.76 -28.86
C ASN A 56 -12.36 21.18 -27.77
N HIS A 57 -11.14 21.67 -27.65
CA HIS A 57 -10.27 21.45 -26.51
C HIS A 57 -10.04 22.77 -25.77
N ASP A 58 -11.11 23.28 -25.16
CA ASP A 58 -10.97 24.22 -24.04
C ASP A 58 -10.67 23.40 -22.78
N PRO A 59 -9.45 23.43 -22.22
CA PRO A 59 -9.14 22.76 -20.96
C PRO A 59 -9.96 23.32 -19.78
N LYS A 60 -10.75 24.36 -19.99
CA LYS A 60 -11.71 24.92 -19.05
C LYS A 60 -13.09 24.25 -19.12
N ALA A 61 -13.41 23.49 -20.18
CA ALA A 61 -14.74 22.91 -20.37
C ALA A 61 -15.05 21.69 -19.51
N SER A 62 -14.06 21.12 -18.81
CA SER A 62 -14.24 19.99 -17.89
C SER A 62 -14.35 20.38 -16.41
N ILE A 63 -14.42 21.67 -16.08
CA ILE A 63 -14.56 22.19 -14.70
C ILE A 63 -15.80 23.09 -14.60
N GLU A 64 -16.84 22.81 -15.35
CA GLU A 64 -18.13 23.47 -15.12
C GLU A 64 -18.77 22.93 -13.84
N GLY A 65 -18.53 23.64 -12.73
CA GLY A 65 -19.12 23.37 -11.42
C GLY A 65 -18.27 23.79 -10.23
N VAL A 66 -16.96 23.98 -10.40
CA VAL A 66 -16.11 24.52 -9.33
C VAL A 66 -15.95 26.03 -9.58
N SER A 67 -16.52 26.86 -8.72
CA SER A 67 -16.23 28.31 -8.75
C SER A 67 -14.73 28.51 -8.59
N GLU A 68 -14.12 29.48 -9.31
CA GLU A 68 -12.67 29.79 -9.25
C GLU A 68 -12.14 30.12 -7.82
N GLN A 69 -12.99 30.03 -6.80
CA GLN A 69 -12.66 30.31 -5.38
C GLN A 69 -12.93 29.13 -4.43
N HIS A 70 -13.46 28.01 -4.92
CA HIS A 70 -13.73 26.85 -4.06
C HIS A 70 -12.48 25.99 -3.91
N LYS A 71 -11.93 25.93 -2.70
CA LYS A 71 -10.86 25.00 -2.35
C LYS A 71 -11.49 23.68 -1.94
N PRO A 72 -11.10 22.55 -2.58
CA PRO A 72 -11.63 21.25 -2.20
C PRO A 72 -11.39 20.96 -0.72
N ILE A 73 -12.43 20.48 -0.04
CA ILE A 73 -12.35 20.07 1.37
C ILE A 73 -12.37 18.56 1.43
N VAL A 74 -11.31 17.96 1.98
CA VAL A 74 -11.27 16.53 2.27
C VAL A 74 -11.33 16.33 3.79
N THR A 75 -12.36 15.64 4.26
CA THR A 75 -12.46 15.26 5.68
C THR A 75 -11.83 13.89 5.90
N VAL A 76 -10.92 13.78 6.87
CA VAL A 76 -10.28 12.53 7.27
C VAL A 76 -10.82 12.10 8.63
N PHE A 77 -11.37 10.89 8.71
CA PHE A 77 -11.80 10.28 9.97
C PHE A 77 -10.63 9.48 10.57
N GLY A 78 -10.15 9.94 11.74
CA GLY A 78 -9.02 9.40 12.45
C GLY A 78 -7.85 10.39 12.54
N ASP A 79 -7.06 10.29 13.60
CA ASP A 79 -6.15 11.33 14.09
C ASP A 79 -4.68 10.90 14.22
N GLY A 80 -4.32 9.79 13.54
CA GLY A 80 -2.99 9.19 13.62
C GLY A 80 -1.98 9.79 12.62
N GLN A 81 -0.91 9.01 12.38
CA GLN A 81 0.19 9.46 11.53
C GLN A 81 -0.17 9.52 10.04
N LEU A 82 -1.13 8.70 9.55
CA LEU A 82 -1.46 8.71 8.13
C LEU A 82 -2.18 10.01 7.76
N ALA A 83 -3.15 10.44 8.57
CA ALA A 83 -3.80 11.73 8.40
C ALA A 83 -2.80 12.90 8.53
N ARG A 84 -1.84 12.82 9.51
CA ARG A 84 -0.76 13.81 9.64
C ARG A 84 0.05 13.95 8.35
N MET A 85 0.41 12.82 7.72
CA MET A 85 1.22 12.81 6.50
C MET A 85 0.45 13.20 5.23
N MET A 86 -0.88 13.22 5.26
CA MET A 86 -1.70 13.80 4.18
C MET A 86 -1.59 15.33 4.15
N GLN A 87 -1.35 16.00 5.29
CA GLN A 87 -1.36 17.46 5.36
C GLN A 87 -0.32 18.14 4.46
N PRO A 88 0.95 17.72 4.37
CA PRO A 88 1.90 18.31 3.43
C PRO A 88 1.41 18.22 1.98
N ALA A 89 0.95 17.05 1.54
CA ALA A 89 0.45 16.84 0.19
C ALA A 89 -0.82 17.67 -0.11
N ALA A 90 -1.72 17.81 0.87
CA ALA A 90 -2.89 18.66 0.75
C ALA A 90 -2.51 20.14 0.59
N ALA A 91 -1.52 20.60 1.34
CA ALA A 91 -1.03 21.98 1.24
C ALA A 91 -0.44 22.29 -0.15
N GLU A 92 0.29 21.36 -0.73
CA GLU A 92 0.87 21.49 -2.08
C GLU A 92 -0.21 21.54 -3.18
N LEU A 93 -1.35 20.85 -2.99
CA LEU A 93 -2.46 20.82 -3.91
C LEU A 93 -3.55 21.88 -3.64
N ASP A 94 -3.34 22.78 -2.67
CA ASP A 94 -4.34 23.76 -2.19
C ASP A 94 -5.67 23.08 -1.74
N ILE A 95 -5.58 21.86 -1.22
CA ILE A 95 -6.69 21.11 -0.62
C ILE A 95 -6.79 21.46 0.86
N HIS A 96 -8.00 21.79 1.32
CA HIS A 96 -8.27 21.99 2.74
C HIS A 96 -8.56 20.64 3.41
N LEU A 97 -7.71 20.24 4.37
CA LEU A 97 -7.99 19.07 5.19
C LEU A 97 -8.80 19.48 6.44
N ARG A 98 -9.87 18.73 6.68
CA ARG A 98 -10.58 18.69 7.94
C ARG A 98 -10.34 17.35 8.62
N LEU A 99 -10.16 17.37 9.93
CA LEU A 99 -9.87 16.17 10.71
C LEU A 99 -11.00 15.91 11.71
N LEU A 100 -11.46 14.65 11.78
CA LEU A 100 -12.16 14.17 12.95
C LEU A 100 -11.15 13.54 13.90
N ALA A 101 -10.94 14.12 15.06
CA ALA A 101 -9.97 13.69 16.06
C ALA A 101 -10.60 13.40 17.41
N SER A 102 -10.06 12.41 18.12
CA SER A 102 -10.48 12.05 19.48
C SER A 102 -9.99 13.05 20.53
N ALA A 103 -8.87 13.76 20.27
CA ALA A 103 -8.31 14.77 21.15
C ALA A 103 -7.39 15.76 20.38
N PRO A 104 -7.17 16.96 20.89
CA PRO A 104 -6.42 18.02 20.20
C PRO A 104 -4.89 17.78 20.15
N ASP A 105 -4.37 16.90 20.98
CA ASP A 105 -2.96 16.53 21.09
C ASP A 105 -2.55 15.34 20.21
N LYS A 106 -3.51 14.77 19.48
CA LYS A 106 -3.24 13.64 18.59
C LYS A 106 -2.35 14.03 17.41
N SER A 107 -1.69 13.02 16.85
CA SER A 107 -0.66 13.15 15.81
C SER A 107 -1.06 14.10 14.67
N ALA A 108 -2.21 13.88 14.06
CA ALA A 108 -2.69 14.71 12.95
C ALA A 108 -3.24 16.07 13.42
N ALA A 109 -3.89 16.12 14.57
CA ALA A 109 -4.46 17.37 15.13
C ALA A 109 -3.38 18.43 15.46
N GLN A 110 -2.12 18.03 15.60
CA GLN A 110 -1.01 18.96 15.81
C GLN A 110 -0.63 19.75 14.54
N VAL A 111 -1.05 19.30 13.35
CA VAL A 111 -0.63 19.88 12.06
C VAL A 111 -1.79 20.25 11.14
N ILE A 112 -2.98 19.69 11.36
CA ILE A 112 -4.22 20.04 10.63
C ILE A 112 -4.99 21.04 11.46
N PRO A 113 -5.22 22.28 10.97
CA PRO A 113 -5.84 23.34 11.77
C PRO A 113 -7.36 23.22 11.91
N ASP A 114 -8.07 22.62 10.94
CA ASP A 114 -9.52 22.41 10.97
C ASP A 114 -9.83 21.06 11.61
N VAL A 115 -10.16 21.07 12.91
CA VAL A 115 -10.38 19.87 13.71
C VAL A 115 -11.78 19.88 14.32
N VAL A 116 -12.54 18.83 14.02
CA VAL A 116 -13.76 18.46 14.74
C VAL A 116 -13.37 17.43 15.80
N LEU A 117 -13.61 17.75 17.07
CA LEU A 117 -13.34 16.83 18.17
C LEU A 117 -14.56 15.95 18.45
N GLY A 118 -14.34 14.65 18.59
CA GLY A 118 -15.36 13.68 18.96
C GLY A 118 -14.99 12.24 18.64
N ASP A 119 -15.95 11.34 18.84
CA ASP A 119 -15.81 9.91 18.64
C ASP A 119 -16.41 9.53 17.27
N TYR A 120 -15.66 8.79 16.46
CA TYR A 120 -16.12 8.28 15.16
C TYR A 120 -17.21 7.19 15.27
N HIS A 121 -17.54 6.74 16.46
CA HIS A 121 -18.72 5.89 16.73
C HIS A 121 -20.01 6.74 16.89
N ASP A 122 -19.92 8.05 16.96
CA ASP A 122 -21.07 8.94 17.04
C ASP A 122 -21.41 9.48 15.64
N TYR A 123 -22.57 9.09 15.12
CA TYR A 123 -23.03 9.50 13.80
C TYR A 123 -23.23 11.02 13.65
N GLU A 124 -23.67 11.71 14.70
CA GLU A 124 -23.85 13.17 14.65
C GLU A 124 -22.51 13.88 14.51
N VAL A 125 -21.47 13.34 15.17
CA VAL A 125 -20.11 13.86 15.06
C VAL A 125 -19.53 13.63 13.67
N LEU A 126 -19.74 12.42 13.09
CA LEU A 126 -19.34 12.11 11.73
C LEU A 126 -20.00 13.06 10.71
N THR A 127 -21.31 13.28 10.86
CA THR A 127 -22.07 14.17 9.97
C THR A 127 -21.54 15.61 10.06
N LYS A 128 -21.30 16.09 11.28
CA LYS A 128 -20.72 17.42 11.50
C LYS A 128 -19.34 17.56 10.86
N ALA A 129 -18.48 16.55 10.97
CA ALA A 129 -17.16 16.57 10.35
C ALA A 129 -17.23 16.50 8.83
N ALA A 130 -18.21 15.79 8.26
CA ALA A 130 -18.42 15.66 6.82
C ALA A 130 -19.13 16.86 6.19
N GLU A 131 -19.71 17.78 6.96
CA GLU A 131 -20.50 18.89 6.43
C GLU A 131 -19.70 19.79 5.49
N GLY A 132 -20.16 19.93 4.26
CA GLY A 132 -19.52 20.74 3.20
C GLY A 132 -18.21 20.16 2.66
N ALA A 133 -17.85 18.92 2.98
CA ALA A 133 -16.69 18.25 2.39
C ALA A 133 -16.98 17.76 0.98
N ASP A 134 -16.00 17.92 0.07
CA ASP A 134 -16.04 17.37 -1.29
C ASP A 134 -15.78 15.87 -1.30
N ALA A 135 -14.98 15.38 -0.33
CA ALA A 135 -14.78 13.98 -0.08
C ALA A 135 -14.52 13.69 1.40
N VAL A 136 -14.92 12.50 1.85
CA VAL A 136 -14.63 11.95 3.17
C VAL A 136 -13.80 10.69 3.01
N THR A 137 -12.73 10.56 3.81
CA THR A 137 -11.87 9.39 3.80
C THR A 137 -11.44 8.99 5.21
N PHE A 138 -10.65 7.92 5.30
CA PHE A 138 -10.29 7.30 6.57
C PHE A 138 -8.77 7.15 6.69
N GLU A 139 -8.26 7.19 7.92
CA GLU A 139 -6.90 6.74 8.21
C GLU A 139 -6.85 5.33 8.82
N HIS A 140 -8.02 4.76 9.16
CA HIS A 140 -8.18 3.40 9.69
C HIS A 140 -9.53 2.80 9.27
N GLU A 141 -9.70 1.50 9.42
CA GLU A 141 -10.87 0.75 8.99
C GLU A 141 -11.94 0.56 10.07
N HIS A 142 -11.89 1.31 11.20
CA HIS A 142 -12.72 1.04 12.40
C HIS A 142 -14.04 1.80 12.45
N VAL A 143 -14.30 2.73 11.52
CA VAL A 143 -15.59 3.44 11.49
C VAL A 143 -16.72 2.46 11.23
N PRO A 144 -17.81 2.49 12.03
CA PRO A 144 -18.92 1.57 11.87
C PRO A 144 -19.51 1.62 10.46
N THR A 145 -19.66 0.46 9.84
CA THR A 145 -20.14 0.32 8.45
C THR A 145 -21.53 0.92 8.26
N GLU A 146 -22.39 0.83 9.26
CA GLU A 146 -23.73 1.42 9.26
C GLU A 146 -23.69 2.94 9.22
N HIS A 147 -22.74 3.57 9.89
CA HIS A 147 -22.55 5.03 9.85
C HIS A 147 -22.02 5.48 8.48
N VAL A 148 -21.06 4.74 7.92
CA VAL A 148 -20.55 5.03 6.57
C VAL A 148 -21.67 4.92 5.53
N ARG A 149 -22.54 3.91 5.62
CA ARG A 149 -23.72 3.77 4.75
C ARG A 149 -24.69 4.94 4.91
N ALA A 150 -24.99 5.33 6.16
CA ALA A 150 -25.89 6.45 6.43
C ALA A 150 -25.34 7.77 5.89
N LEU A 151 -24.04 8.01 5.92
CA LEU A 151 -23.41 9.19 5.29
C LEU A 151 -23.61 9.17 3.76
N ILE A 152 -23.43 8.02 3.11
CA ILE A 152 -23.64 7.86 1.67
C ILE A 152 -25.10 8.08 1.29
N ASP A 153 -26.04 7.50 2.07
CA ASP A 153 -27.47 7.68 1.88
C ASP A 153 -27.88 9.16 2.05
N ALA A 154 -27.16 9.91 2.89
CA ALA A 154 -27.27 11.36 3.03
C ALA A 154 -26.51 12.16 1.95
N SER A 155 -25.99 11.48 0.91
CA SER A 155 -25.29 12.07 -0.25
C SER A 155 -23.90 12.64 0.03
N TYR A 156 -23.24 12.21 1.10
CA TYR A 156 -21.82 12.49 1.28
C TYR A 156 -20.96 11.61 0.37
N ASN A 157 -19.90 12.17 -0.19
CA ASN A 157 -18.94 11.48 -1.04
C ASN A 157 -17.88 10.80 -0.16
N VAL A 158 -18.08 9.52 0.17
CA VAL A 158 -17.24 8.77 1.13
C VAL A 158 -16.41 7.71 0.44
N HIS A 159 -15.11 7.67 0.70
CA HIS A 159 -14.15 6.74 0.09
C HIS A 159 -13.17 6.15 1.12
N PRO A 160 -12.88 4.82 1.05
CA PRO A 160 -13.51 3.82 0.20
C PRO A 160 -14.97 3.54 0.59
N GLN A 161 -15.72 2.94 -0.35
CA GLN A 161 -17.11 2.55 -0.13
C GLN A 161 -17.21 1.37 0.87
N PRO A 162 -18.31 1.24 1.64
CA PRO A 162 -18.52 0.14 2.59
C PRO A 162 -18.42 -1.24 1.96
N SER A 163 -18.81 -1.37 0.68
CA SER A 163 -18.71 -2.62 -0.08
C SER A 163 -17.29 -3.10 -0.27
N ALA A 164 -16.32 -2.16 -0.34
CA ALA A 164 -14.89 -2.47 -0.39
C ALA A 164 -14.31 -2.59 1.03
N LEU A 165 -14.63 -1.63 1.91
CA LEU A 165 -14.09 -1.56 3.28
C LEU A 165 -14.34 -2.84 4.10
N LEU A 166 -15.46 -3.52 3.84
CA LEU A 166 -15.81 -4.80 4.46
C LEU A 166 -14.69 -5.83 4.37
N TYR A 167 -13.97 -5.87 3.24
CA TYR A 167 -12.89 -6.84 3.01
C TYR A 167 -11.59 -6.50 3.73
N ALA A 168 -11.41 -5.27 4.18
CA ALA A 168 -10.33 -4.91 5.11
C ALA A 168 -10.72 -5.17 6.57
N GLN A 169 -12.03 -5.23 6.88
CA GLN A 169 -12.54 -5.42 8.23
C GLN A 169 -12.76 -6.89 8.63
N ASP A 170 -13.02 -7.80 7.68
CA ASP A 170 -13.32 -9.21 7.93
C ASP A 170 -12.45 -10.12 7.06
N LYS A 171 -11.47 -10.79 7.69
CA LYS A 171 -10.48 -11.63 7.00
C LYS A 171 -11.11 -12.82 6.27
N LEU A 172 -12.18 -13.41 6.80
CA LEU A 172 -12.84 -14.54 6.15
C LEU A 172 -13.58 -14.09 4.88
N LEU A 173 -14.34 -13.00 4.96
CA LEU A 173 -15.02 -12.43 3.79
C LEU A 173 -14.04 -11.98 2.72
N MET A 174 -12.92 -11.41 3.13
CA MET A 174 -11.81 -11.09 2.22
C MET A 174 -11.31 -12.33 1.48
N ARG A 175 -10.99 -13.41 2.20
CA ARG A 175 -10.49 -14.66 1.60
C ARG A 175 -11.49 -15.26 0.61
N GLN A 176 -12.78 -15.31 0.98
CA GLN A 176 -13.85 -15.80 0.11
C GLN A 176 -13.90 -14.97 -1.18
N LYS A 177 -13.97 -13.64 -1.05
CA LYS A 177 -14.05 -12.74 -2.20
C LYS A 177 -12.82 -12.84 -3.10
N LEU A 178 -11.60 -12.86 -2.54
CA LEU A 178 -10.37 -12.98 -3.32
C LEU A 178 -10.29 -14.34 -4.03
N SER A 179 -10.71 -15.41 -3.37
CA SER A 179 -10.83 -16.75 -3.99
C SER A 179 -11.79 -16.77 -5.15
N ASP A 180 -12.99 -16.15 -4.99
CA ASP A 180 -13.99 -16.01 -6.05
C ASP A 180 -13.48 -15.23 -7.26
N LEU A 181 -12.59 -14.27 -7.04
CA LEU A 181 -11.91 -13.48 -8.09
C LEU A 181 -10.75 -14.24 -8.74
N GLY A 182 -10.40 -15.43 -8.25
CA GLY A 182 -9.23 -16.18 -8.72
C GLY A 182 -7.89 -15.59 -8.28
N ALA A 183 -7.88 -14.65 -7.33
CA ALA A 183 -6.65 -14.16 -6.75
C ALA A 183 -5.99 -15.25 -5.87
N PRO A 184 -4.64 -15.34 -5.87
CA PRO A 184 -3.95 -16.35 -5.08
C PRO A 184 -4.14 -16.07 -3.58
N VAL A 185 -4.65 -17.04 -2.84
CA VAL A 185 -4.83 -16.98 -1.38
C VAL A 185 -4.37 -18.29 -0.73
N PRO A 186 -3.90 -18.28 0.52
CA PRO A 186 -3.68 -19.51 1.29
C PRO A 186 -4.97 -20.32 1.37
N ARG A 187 -4.89 -21.64 1.54
CA ARG A 187 -6.07 -22.45 1.92
C ARG A 187 -6.65 -21.89 3.21
N PHE A 188 -7.97 -21.81 3.30
CA PHE A 188 -8.62 -21.22 4.47
C PHE A 188 -9.96 -21.91 4.75
N ALA A 189 -10.45 -21.76 5.99
CA ALA A 189 -11.77 -22.18 6.42
C ALA A 189 -12.34 -21.26 7.51
N ALA A 190 -13.67 -21.15 7.56
CA ALA A 190 -14.36 -20.67 8.75
C ALA A 190 -14.19 -21.68 9.88
N ILE A 191 -14.02 -21.20 11.11
CA ILE A 191 -13.93 -22.07 12.29
C ILE A 191 -15.05 -21.67 13.25
N GLU A 192 -16.09 -22.52 13.28
CA GLU A 192 -17.28 -22.35 14.12
C GLU A 192 -17.34 -23.39 15.23
N SER A 193 -16.48 -24.42 15.14
CA SER A 193 -16.36 -25.51 16.10
C SER A 193 -14.94 -26.07 16.17
N VAL A 194 -14.66 -26.88 17.18
CA VAL A 194 -13.40 -27.64 17.32
C VAL A 194 -13.27 -28.67 16.18
N GLU A 195 -14.40 -29.25 15.74
CA GLU A 195 -14.47 -30.19 14.64
C GLU A 195 -13.99 -29.55 13.32
N ASP A 196 -14.35 -28.29 13.05
CA ASP A 196 -13.89 -27.54 11.87
C ASP A 196 -12.38 -27.34 11.93
N ALA A 197 -11.87 -26.96 13.09
CA ALA A 197 -10.43 -26.76 13.29
C ALA A 197 -9.63 -28.05 13.07
N ARG A 198 -10.15 -29.18 13.58
CA ARG A 198 -9.53 -30.50 13.39
C ARG A 198 -9.52 -30.91 11.92
N ALA A 199 -10.66 -30.77 11.24
CA ALA A 199 -10.78 -31.10 9.82
C ALA A 199 -9.85 -30.23 8.96
N PHE A 200 -9.75 -28.94 9.28
CA PHE A 200 -8.82 -28.04 8.58
C PHE A 200 -7.35 -28.40 8.87
N ALA A 201 -7.01 -28.74 10.11
CA ALA A 201 -5.64 -29.17 10.47
C ALA A 201 -5.22 -30.45 9.73
N GLU A 202 -6.14 -31.41 9.56
CA GLU A 202 -5.90 -32.61 8.72
C GLU A 202 -5.65 -32.23 7.26
N LEU A 203 -6.46 -31.31 6.69
CA LEU A 203 -6.33 -30.83 5.30
C LEU A 203 -4.97 -30.16 5.03
N VAL A 204 -4.43 -29.43 6.01
CA VAL A 204 -3.17 -28.69 5.87
C VAL A 204 -1.98 -29.36 6.58
N GLU A 205 -2.11 -30.64 6.96
CA GLU A 205 -1.06 -31.45 7.59
C GLU A 205 -0.49 -30.77 8.85
N GLY A 206 -1.36 -30.20 9.68
CA GLY A 206 -1.00 -29.50 10.93
C GLY A 206 -0.44 -28.08 10.74
N ARG A 207 -0.28 -27.60 9.54
CA ARG A 207 0.19 -26.23 9.26
C ARG A 207 -0.94 -25.20 9.41
N VAL A 208 -1.40 -24.99 10.62
CA VAL A 208 -2.51 -24.10 10.93
C VAL A 208 -1.99 -22.73 11.37
N CYS A 209 -2.58 -21.67 10.78
CA CYS A 209 -2.56 -20.30 11.30
C CYS A 209 -4.01 -19.95 11.65
N LEU A 210 -4.32 -19.84 12.95
CA LEU A 210 -5.63 -19.43 13.42
C LEU A 210 -5.67 -17.91 13.52
N LYS A 211 -6.78 -17.29 13.06
CA LYS A 211 -6.94 -15.83 13.07
C LYS A 211 -8.31 -15.42 13.60
N ALA A 212 -8.33 -14.36 14.40
CA ALA A 212 -9.57 -13.63 14.62
C ALA A 212 -10.00 -12.98 13.30
N ARG A 213 -11.27 -13.10 12.92
CA ARG A 213 -11.80 -12.55 11.66
C ARG A 213 -11.75 -11.02 11.64
N ARG A 214 -11.93 -10.38 12.81
CA ARG A 214 -12.00 -8.92 12.96
C ARG A 214 -11.09 -8.43 14.09
N GLY A 215 -10.65 -7.17 14.01
CA GLY A 215 -9.95 -6.48 15.09
C GLY A 215 -8.46 -6.86 15.28
N GLY A 216 -7.89 -7.74 14.46
CA GLY A 216 -6.46 -8.05 14.51
C GLY A 216 -5.62 -7.04 13.73
N TYR A 217 -4.49 -6.60 14.30
CA TYR A 217 -3.51 -5.71 13.67
C TYR A 217 -2.12 -5.96 14.26
N ASP A 218 -1.07 -5.67 13.53
CA ASP A 218 0.33 -5.79 13.98
C ASP A 218 0.60 -7.11 14.76
N GLY A 219 0.12 -8.26 14.23
CA GLY A 219 0.29 -9.60 14.82
C GLY A 219 -0.71 -9.97 15.93
N HIS A 220 -1.53 -9.05 16.42
CA HIS A 220 -2.60 -9.36 17.35
C HIS A 220 -3.74 -10.15 16.69
N GLY A 221 -4.30 -11.14 17.43
CA GLY A 221 -5.38 -11.98 16.90
C GLY A 221 -4.92 -13.02 15.87
N VAL A 222 -3.64 -13.39 15.89
CA VAL A 222 -3.04 -14.45 15.06
C VAL A 222 -2.32 -15.43 15.97
N TRP A 223 -2.60 -16.73 15.80
CA TRP A 223 -2.02 -17.79 16.60
C TRP A 223 -1.48 -18.92 15.71
N PHE A 224 -0.41 -19.56 16.17
CA PHE A 224 0.23 -20.69 15.51
C PHE A 224 0.26 -21.90 16.46
N PRO A 225 -0.91 -22.49 16.77
CA PRO A 225 -0.98 -23.56 17.76
C PRO A 225 -0.28 -24.84 17.25
N SER A 226 0.33 -25.58 18.16
CA SER A 226 0.68 -26.97 17.94
C SER A 226 -0.57 -27.86 17.84
N ALA A 227 -0.41 -29.11 17.45
CA ALA A 227 -1.54 -30.05 17.38
C ALA A 227 -2.25 -30.24 18.72
N GLU A 228 -1.50 -30.17 19.84
CA GLU A 228 -2.04 -30.33 21.20
C GLU A 228 -2.73 -29.06 21.71
N GLU A 229 -2.32 -27.87 21.21
CA GLU A 229 -2.86 -26.57 21.64
C GLU A 229 -4.08 -26.14 20.83
N LEU A 230 -4.29 -26.68 19.63
CA LEU A 230 -5.30 -26.20 18.68
C LEU A 230 -6.72 -26.28 19.27
N GLU A 231 -7.12 -27.45 19.75
CA GLU A 231 -8.49 -27.66 20.24
C GLU A 231 -8.80 -26.81 21.48
N PRO A 232 -7.95 -26.82 22.55
CA PRO A 232 -8.18 -25.97 23.71
C PRO A 232 -8.24 -24.48 23.38
N LEU A 233 -7.36 -24.01 22.48
CA LEU A 233 -7.34 -22.59 22.05
C LEU A 233 -8.63 -22.21 21.30
N VAL A 234 -9.11 -23.06 20.40
CA VAL A 234 -10.37 -22.83 19.68
C VAL A 234 -11.56 -22.80 20.63
N GLU A 235 -11.64 -23.73 21.60
CA GLU A 235 -12.67 -23.71 22.63
C GLU A 235 -12.67 -22.42 23.45
N GLU A 236 -11.48 -21.98 23.90
CA GLU A 236 -11.32 -20.75 24.66
C GLU A 236 -11.81 -19.52 23.86
N LEU A 237 -11.34 -19.38 22.61
CA LEU A 237 -11.65 -18.20 21.78
C LEU A 237 -13.12 -18.16 21.37
N LEU A 238 -13.73 -19.31 21.00
CA LEU A 238 -15.15 -19.38 20.67
C LEU A 238 -16.03 -19.11 21.90
N SER A 239 -15.62 -19.59 23.09
CA SER A 239 -16.31 -19.29 24.35
C SER A 239 -16.27 -17.82 24.73
N ALA A 240 -15.28 -17.08 24.22
CA ALA A 240 -15.15 -15.63 24.36
C ALA A 240 -15.84 -14.86 23.22
N ASP A 241 -16.74 -15.47 22.44
CA ASP A 241 -17.43 -14.89 21.29
C ASP A 241 -16.48 -14.29 20.24
N THR A 242 -15.26 -14.82 20.08
CA THR A 242 -14.30 -14.39 19.07
C THR A 242 -14.57 -15.15 17.76
N PRO A 243 -15.05 -14.48 16.68
CA PRO A 243 -15.23 -15.14 15.39
C PRO A 243 -13.89 -15.53 14.80
N LEU A 244 -13.73 -16.79 14.41
CA LEU A 244 -12.47 -17.38 13.96
C LEU A 244 -12.47 -17.78 12.49
N MET A 245 -11.29 -17.80 11.92
CA MET A 245 -10.95 -18.50 10.69
C MET A 245 -9.56 -19.16 10.83
N ALA A 246 -9.31 -20.17 10.03
CA ALA A 246 -7.99 -20.77 9.90
C ALA A 246 -7.46 -20.59 8.48
N GLU A 247 -6.14 -20.45 8.39
CA GLU A 247 -5.40 -20.44 7.13
C GLU A 247 -4.27 -21.45 7.19
N GLU A 248 -3.85 -21.95 6.02
CA GLU A 248 -2.62 -22.71 5.92
C GLU A 248 -1.43 -21.80 6.24
N LYS A 249 -0.59 -22.20 7.19
CA LYS A 249 0.65 -21.52 7.47
C LYS A 249 1.59 -21.63 6.27
N VAL A 250 1.83 -20.51 5.62
CA VAL A 250 2.72 -20.41 4.44
C VAL A 250 4.18 -20.37 4.89
N ALA A 251 5.04 -21.16 4.22
CA ALA A 251 6.49 -21.09 4.43
C ALA A 251 7.09 -19.92 3.65
N LEU A 252 7.17 -18.76 4.31
CA LEU A 252 7.57 -17.50 3.69
C LEU A 252 9.05 -17.51 3.29
N THR A 253 9.35 -17.00 2.10
CA THR A 253 10.69 -16.52 1.70
C THR A 253 10.85 -15.04 2.06
N ARG A 254 9.80 -14.25 1.83
CA ARG A 254 9.71 -12.82 2.16
C ARG A 254 8.25 -12.34 2.12
N GLU A 255 8.02 -11.15 2.61
CA GLU A 255 6.74 -10.46 2.47
C GLU A 255 6.86 -9.33 1.45
N LEU A 256 5.85 -9.18 0.61
CA LEU A 256 5.77 -8.15 -0.41
C LEU A 256 4.51 -7.30 -0.18
N SER A 257 4.49 -6.11 -0.76
CA SER A 257 3.32 -5.25 -0.78
C SER A 257 3.20 -4.58 -2.15
N VAL A 258 1.99 -4.54 -2.68
CA VAL A 258 1.64 -3.78 -3.87
C VAL A 258 0.71 -2.65 -3.46
N LEU A 259 1.17 -1.41 -3.67
CA LEU A 259 0.31 -0.25 -3.51
C LEU A 259 -0.33 0.09 -4.85
N VAL A 260 -1.64 0.33 -4.79
CA VAL A 260 -2.45 0.70 -5.95
C VAL A 260 -3.30 1.90 -5.58
N ALA A 261 -3.37 2.90 -6.44
CA ALA A 261 -4.35 3.96 -6.35
C ALA A 261 -5.39 3.82 -7.46
N ARG A 262 -6.65 4.02 -7.12
CA ARG A 262 -7.78 4.01 -8.07
C ARG A 262 -8.71 5.16 -7.75
N ARG A 263 -9.16 5.87 -8.80
CA ARG A 263 -10.16 6.94 -8.68
C ARG A 263 -11.53 6.51 -9.21
N PRO A 264 -12.64 7.19 -8.84
CA PRO A 264 -14.00 6.83 -9.24
C PRO A 264 -14.19 6.67 -10.75
N SER A 265 -13.57 7.54 -11.56
CA SER A 265 -13.63 7.48 -13.03
C SER A 265 -12.90 6.28 -13.65
N GLY A 266 -12.22 5.44 -12.83
CA GLY A 266 -11.68 4.14 -13.23
C GLY A 266 -10.20 4.11 -13.52
N GLU A 267 -9.47 5.24 -13.54
CA GLU A 267 -8.01 5.23 -13.68
C GLU A 267 -7.37 4.52 -12.48
N VAL A 268 -6.40 3.64 -12.78
CA VAL A 268 -5.64 2.86 -11.79
C VAL A 268 -4.15 3.05 -12.03
N LYS A 269 -3.39 3.24 -10.98
CA LYS A 269 -1.92 3.23 -11.01
C LYS A 269 -1.37 2.43 -9.85
N ALA A 270 -0.33 1.64 -10.10
CA ALA A 270 0.41 0.90 -9.10
C ALA A 270 1.82 1.48 -8.96
N TRP A 271 2.37 1.44 -7.75
CA TRP A 271 3.79 1.68 -7.51
C TRP A 271 4.59 0.39 -7.68
N PRO A 272 5.92 0.48 -7.81
CA PRO A 272 6.78 -0.69 -7.78
C PRO A 272 6.48 -1.60 -6.57
N VAL A 273 6.59 -2.91 -6.80
CA VAL A 273 6.43 -3.88 -5.70
C VAL A 273 7.44 -3.57 -4.60
N THR A 274 6.98 -3.56 -3.37
CA THR A 274 7.77 -3.26 -2.18
C THR A 274 8.02 -4.54 -1.38
N GLU A 275 9.25 -4.80 -0.96
CA GLU A 275 9.54 -5.83 0.05
C GLU A 275 9.35 -5.24 1.45
N SER A 276 8.61 -5.95 2.30
CA SER A 276 8.34 -5.59 3.69
C SER A 276 9.08 -6.55 4.62
N VAL A 277 9.94 -6.01 5.48
CA VAL A 277 10.65 -6.80 6.49
C VAL A 277 9.94 -6.62 7.82
N GLN A 278 9.37 -7.72 8.32
CA GLN A 278 8.68 -7.73 9.60
C GLN A 278 9.65 -8.10 10.74
N ARG A 279 9.44 -7.50 11.91
CA ARG A 279 10.05 -7.91 13.18
C ARG A 279 8.93 -7.97 14.22
N GLU A 280 8.74 -9.14 14.80
CA GLU A 280 7.69 -9.37 15.82
C GLU A 280 6.28 -8.96 15.33
N GLY A 281 5.98 -9.21 14.04
CA GLY A 281 4.70 -8.85 13.42
C GLY A 281 4.53 -7.38 13.06
N ILE A 282 5.56 -6.54 13.25
CA ILE A 282 5.54 -5.12 12.91
C ILE A 282 6.49 -4.86 11.73
N CYS A 283 6.03 -4.17 10.71
CA CYS A 283 6.90 -3.73 9.61
C CYS A 283 8.03 -2.88 10.16
N ALA A 284 9.26 -3.37 10.05
CA ALA A 284 10.47 -2.66 10.48
C ALA A 284 11.10 -1.89 9.33
N GLU A 285 11.11 -2.45 8.13
CA GLU A 285 11.72 -1.85 6.95
C GLU A 285 10.87 -2.13 5.70
N ALA A 286 10.97 -1.26 4.70
CA ALA A 286 10.41 -1.46 3.37
C ALA A 286 11.44 -1.08 2.31
N PHE A 287 11.51 -1.89 1.25
CA PHE A 287 12.43 -1.71 0.11
C PHE A 287 11.65 -1.55 -1.17
N ALA A 288 11.90 -0.51 -1.90
CA ALA A 288 11.23 -0.29 -3.18
C ALA A 288 12.21 0.23 -4.25
N PRO A 289 12.21 -0.40 -5.43
CA PRO A 289 11.57 -1.68 -5.76
C PRO A 289 12.08 -2.86 -4.93
N ALA A 290 11.27 -3.93 -4.76
CA ALA A 290 11.66 -5.14 -4.06
C ALA A 290 12.93 -5.76 -4.67
N PRO A 291 14.02 -5.94 -3.90
CA PRO A 291 15.28 -6.42 -4.44
C PRO A 291 15.17 -7.87 -4.95
N ASN A 292 15.87 -8.16 -6.05
CA ASN A 292 15.98 -9.52 -6.62
C ASN A 292 14.63 -10.21 -6.89
N LEU A 293 13.58 -9.46 -7.16
CA LEU A 293 12.30 -10.00 -7.60
C LEU A 293 12.38 -10.30 -9.12
N SER A 294 11.89 -11.47 -9.54
CA SER A 294 11.88 -11.77 -10.97
C SER A 294 10.88 -10.87 -11.71
N PRO A 295 11.12 -10.58 -13.00
CA PRO A 295 10.16 -9.79 -13.79
C PRO A 295 8.76 -10.42 -13.83
N GLU A 296 8.68 -11.74 -13.92
CA GLU A 296 7.43 -12.51 -13.98
C GLU A 296 6.65 -12.39 -12.67
N LEU A 297 7.34 -12.48 -11.52
CA LEU A 297 6.72 -12.35 -10.22
C LEU A 297 6.31 -10.91 -9.94
N THR A 298 7.13 -9.94 -10.39
CA THR A 298 6.81 -8.51 -10.32
C THR A 298 5.51 -8.21 -11.07
N GLU A 299 5.42 -8.63 -12.33
CA GLU A 299 4.23 -8.45 -13.17
C GLU A 299 2.99 -9.10 -12.54
N ARG A 300 3.12 -10.35 -12.07
CA ARG A 300 2.04 -11.08 -11.42
C ARG A 300 1.57 -10.39 -10.13
N ALA A 301 2.48 -9.89 -9.30
CA ALA A 301 2.14 -9.16 -8.09
C ALA A 301 1.37 -7.87 -8.41
N LEU A 302 1.84 -7.10 -9.40
CA LEU A 302 1.16 -5.89 -9.86
C LEU A 302 -0.23 -6.19 -10.41
N GLN A 303 -0.38 -7.24 -11.23
CA GLN A 303 -1.67 -7.67 -11.77
C GLN A 303 -2.65 -8.04 -10.68
N VAL A 304 -2.22 -8.78 -9.65
CA VAL A 304 -3.06 -9.10 -8.47
C VAL A 304 -3.53 -7.82 -7.78
N GLY A 305 -2.63 -6.87 -7.52
CA GLY A 305 -2.97 -5.60 -6.88
C GLY A 305 -4.00 -4.79 -7.68
N ILE A 306 -3.77 -4.64 -8.98
CA ILE A 306 -4.65 -3.90 -9.90
C ILE A 306 -6.02 -4.58 -10.02
N GLN A 307 -6.04 -5.92 -10.15
CA GLN A 307 -7.27 -6.71 -10.20
C GLN A 307 -8.09 -6.51 -8.92
N VAL A 308 -7.48 -6.65 -7.76
CA VAL A 308 -8.16 -6.48 -6.46
C VAL A 308 -8.74 -5.08 -6.32
N ALA A 309 -7.95 -4.03 -6.62
CA ALA A 309 -8.42 -2.65 -6.56
C ALA A 309 -9.63 -2.39 -7.48
N THR A 310 -9.60 -2.97 -8.68
CA THR A 310 -10.63 -2.79 -9.71
C THR A 310 -11.92 -3.56 -9.36
N GLU A 311 -11.79 -4.85 -9.04
CA GLU A 311 -12.94 -5.73 -8.79
C GLU A 311 -13.66 -5.44 -7.46
N LEU A 312 -12.92 -4.92 -6.47
CA LEU A 312 -13.53 -4.43 -5.22
C LEU A 312 -14.03 -3.00 -5.33
N GLY A 313 -13.76 -2.29 -6.43
CA GLY A 313 -14.15 -0.90 -6.62
C GLY A 313 -13.55 0.06 -5.60
N VAL A 314 -12.31 -0.21 -5.15
CA VAL A 314 -11.64 0.64 -4.16
C VAL A 314 -11.39 2.02 -4.76
N THR A 315 -11.69 3.07 -4.00
CA THR A 315 -11.32 4.44 -4.33
C THR A 315 -10.37 4.97 -3.25
N GLY A 316 -9.27 5.57 -3.69
CA GLY A 316 -8.14 5.93 -2.83
C GLY A 316 -6.95 5.00 -3.04
N VAL A 317 -6.08 4.92 -2.05
CA VAL A 317 -4.96 3.99 -2.02
C VAL A 317 -5.38 2.68 -1.37
N LEU A 318 -4.97 1.58 -2.00
CA LEU A 318 -5.05 0.22 -1.50
C LEU A 318 -3.64 -0.33 -1.37
N ALA A 319 -3.32 -0.94 -0.24
CA ALA A 319 -2.18 -1.83 -0.11
C ALA A 319 -2.65 -3.28 -0.11
N VAL A 320 -2.06 -4.10 -0.98
CA VAL A 320 -2.24 -5.54 -1.02
C VAL A 320 -0.97 -6.18 -0.47
N GLU A 321 -1.04 -6.73 0.72
CA GLU A 321 0.07 -7.47 1.31
C GLU A 321 0.12 -8.88 0.75
N LEU A 322 1.31 -9.35 0.41
CA LEU A 322 1.54 -10.63 -0.24
C LEU A 322 2.57 -11.43 0.55
N PHE A 323 2.29 -12.71 0.73
CA PHE A 323 3.29 -13.71 1.08
C PHE A 323 4.00 -14.18 -0.18
N ALA A 324 5.34 -14.12 -0.22
CA ALA A 324 6.14 -14.80 -1.21
C ALA A 324 6.70 -16.10 -0.62
N PHE A 325 6.69 -17.18 -1.39
CA PHE A 325 7.13 -18.52 -0.96
C PHE A 325 7.70 -19.28 -2.15
N GLY A 326 8.57 -20.27 -1.89
CA GLY A 326 9.14 -21.09 -2.94
C GLY A 326 8.07 -21.83 -3.73
N ALA A 327 8.14 -21.76 -5.07
CA ALA A 327 7.23 -22.48 -5.95
C ALA A 327 7.38 -23.99 -5.74
N LYS A 328 6.26 -24.71 -5.79
CA LYS A 328 6.21 -26.15 -5.52
C LYS A 328 7.02 -26.93 -6.54
N GLN A 329 7.92 -27.79 -6.07
CA GLN A 329 8.48 -28.86 -6.91
C GLN A 329 7.52 -30.05 -7.08
N ASP A 330 6.50 -30.18 -6.21
CA ASP A 330 5.44 -31.21 -6.31
C ASP A 330 4.13 -30.70 -5.74
N ALA A 331 3.02 -31.12 -6.33
CA ALA A 331 1.65 -30.71 -6.04
C ALA A 331 1.14 -31.08 -4.61
N GLY A 332 1.93 -30.93 -3.60
CA GLY A 332 1.58 -31.27 -2.22
C GLY A 332 2.48 -30.69 -1.14
N ALA A 333 3.65 -30.16 -1.44
CA ALA A 333 4.57 -29.71 -0.41
C ALA A 333 4.99 -28.24 -0.62
N ILE A 334 4.73 -27.39 0.34
CA ILE A 334 5.40 -26.10 0.48
C ILE A 334 6.76 -26.40 1.10
N ILE A 335 7.83 -26.34 0.30
CA ILE A 335 9.18 -26.59 0.81
C ILE A 335 9.80 -25.26 1.17
N ALA A 336 10.01 -25.05 2.48
CA ALA A 336 10.94 -24.05 2.96
C ALA A 336 12.35 -24.58 2.78
N SER A 337 13.11 -24.07 1.83
CA SER A 337 14.55 -24.23 1.82
C SER A 337 15.21 -22.94 2.28
N ALA A 338 15.53 -22.87 3.54
CA ALA A 338 16.26 -21.77 4.19
C ALA A 338 17.78 -21.89 4.00
N SER A 339 18.27 -22.46 2.89
CA SER A 339 19.71 -22.53 2.60
C SER A 339 19.97 -22.48 1.11
N GLY A 340 19.68 -21.32 0.51
CA GLY A 340 20.13 -21.05 -0.84
C GLY A 340 21.65 -20.84 -0.86
N ALA A 341 22.38 -21.67 -1.60
CA ALA A 341 23.73 -21.32 -2.01
C ALA A 341 23.65 -20.04 -2.90
N PRO A 342 24.64 -19.12 -2.84
CA PRO A 342 24.64 -17.94 -3.68
C PRO A 342 24.55 -18.34 -5.16
N GLY A 343 23.49 -17.88 -5.85
CA GLY A 343 23.32 -18.07 -7.29
C GLY A 343 22.19 -19.02 -7.73
N MET A 344 21.42 -19.62 -6.81
CA MET A 344 20.17 -20.32 -7.19
C MET A 344 19.00 -19.34 -7.19
N VAL A 345 18.41 -19.11 -8.36
CA VAL A 345 17.10 -18.45 -8.49
C VAL A 345 16.07 -19.42 -7.92
N VAL A 346 15.54 -19.12 -6.75
CA VAL A 346 14.37 -19.82 -6.21
C VAL A 346 13.17 -19.30 -6.99
N GLU A 347 12.45 -20.17 -7.70
CA GLU A 347 11.18 -19.81 -8.29
C GLU A 347 10.19 -19.53 -7.15
N GLU A 348 9.76 -18.27 -7.01
CA GLU A 348 8.83 -17.83 -5.99
C GLU A 348 7.41 -17.78 -6.54
N ASP A 349 6.45 -18.02 -5.68
CA ASP A 349 5.02 -17.80 -5.91
C ASP A 349 4.48 -16.85 -4.84
N ILE A 350 3.28 -16.30 -5.05
CA ILE A 350 2.65 -15.33 -4.15
C ILE A 350 1.25 -15.75 -3.73
N ALA A 351 0.85 -15.30 -2.53
CA ALA A 351 -0.54 -15.34 -2.07
C ALA A 351 -0.87 -14.06 -1.31
N VAL A 352 -2.11 -13.57 -1.46
CA VAL A 352 -2.56 -12.39 -0.72
C VAL A 352 -2.66 -12.69 0.77
N ASN A 353 -2.05 -11.83 1.59
CA ASN A 353 -2.16 -11.87 3.05
C ASN A 353 -3.29 -10.98 3.55
N GLU A 354 -3.21 -9.68 3.29
CA GLU A 354 -4.13 -8.70 3.87
C GLU A 354 -4.37 -7.52 2.91
N LEU A 355 -5.48 -6.80 3.13
CA LEU A 355 -5.82 -5.58 2.40
C LEU A 355 -5.91 -4.42 3.38
N ALA A 356 -5.29 -3.29 3.04
CA ALA A 356 -5.47 -2.02 3.74
C ALA A 356 -5.97 -0.97 2.75
N MET A 357 -7.19 -0.45 2.97
CA MET A 357 -7.87 0.46 2.03
C MET A 357 -7.60 1.92 2.35
N ARG A 358 -6.36 2.26 2.54
CA ARG A 358 -5.82 3.58 2.91
C ARG A 358 -4.33 3.65 2.62
N PRO A 359 -3.68 4.82 2.73
CA PRO A 359 -2.22 4.88 2.78
C PRO A 359 -1.65 3.89 3.80
N HIS A 360 -0.56 3.23 3.44
CA HIS A 360 -0.03 2.10 4.19
C HIS A 360 1.43 2.31 4.59
N ASN A 361 1.85 1.64 5.67
CA ASN A 361 3.21 1.75 6.19
C ASN A 361 4.27 1.34 5.15
N THR A 362 3.99 0.28 4.37
CA THR A 362 4.89 -0.16 3.29
C THR A 362 5.00 0.85 2.14
N GLY A 363 4.16 1.88 2.11
CA GLY A 363 4.17 2.96 1.11
C GLY A 363 4.82 4.26 1.59
N HIS A 364 5.34 4.33 2.81
CA HIS A 364 5.95 5.58 3.32
C HIS A 364 7.20 6.02 2.53
N TRP A 365 7.92 5.06 1.94
CA TRP A 365 9.05 5.34 1.06
C TRP A 365 8.68 6.24 -0.13
N THR A 366 7.42 6.24 -0.55
CA THR A 366 6.94 7.05 -1.69
C THR A 366 7.02 8.56 -1.44
N GLN A 367 7.12 9.01 -0.18
CA GLN A 367 7.23 10.44 0.14
C GLN A 367 8.52 11.07 -0.42
N ASP A 368 9.60 10.31 -0.45
CA ASP A 368 10.91 10.80 -0.90
C ASP A 368 11.45 10.00 -2.08
N GLY A 369 10.88 8.82 -2.36
CA GLY A 369 11.37 7.87 -3.36
C GLY A 369 10.55 7.81 -4.65
N CYS A 370 9.42 8.53 -4.76
CA CYS A 370 8.57 8.56 -5.95
C CYS A 370 8.23 9.98 -6.39
N VAL A 371 7.83 10.12 -7.66
CA VAL A 371 7.30 11.39 -8.20
C VAL A 371 6.04 11.80 -7.44
N THR A 372 5.12 10.85 -7.19
CA THR A 372 3.88 11.09 -6.44
C THR A 372 3.83 10.18 -5.23
N SER A 373 3.70 10.76 -4.04
CA SER A 373 3.58 10.01 -2.80
C SER A 373 2.20 9.32 -2.69
N GLN A 374 2.12 8.27 -1.88
CA GLN A 374 0.84 7.62 -1.59
C GLN A 374 -0.19 8.58 -0.97
N PHE A 375 0.26 9.59 -0.23
CA PHE A 375 -0.62 10.56 0.41
C PHE A 375 -1.22 11.54 -0.60
N GLU A 376 -0.41 12.08 -1.49
CA GLU A 376 -0.87 12.91 -2.59
C GLU A 376 -1.80 12.13 -3.51
N GLN A 377 -1.40 10.92 -3.89
CA GLN A 377 -2.20 10.06 -4.77
C GLN A 377 -3.56 9.69 -4.15
N HIS A 378 -3.59 9.48 -2.82
CA HIS A 378 -4.83 9.21 -2.11
C HIS A 378 -5.80 10.40 -2.19
N LEU A 379 -5.29 11.62 -1.95
CA LEU A 379 -6.09 12.85 -2.06
C LEU A 379 -6.59 13.08 -3.49
N ARG A 380 -5.73 12.87 -4.50
CA ARG A 380 -6.14 12.92 -5.90
C ARG A 380 -7.24 11.90 -6.20
N ALA A 381 -7.09 10.67 -5.73
CA ALA A 381 -8.04 9.60 -6.00
C ALA A 381 -9.41 9.85 -5.37
N VAL A 382 -9.49 10.29 -4.11
CA VAL A 382 -10.78 10.54 -3.44
C VAL A 382 -11.53 11.75 -3.98
N LEU A 383 -10.82 12.69 -4.62
CA LEU A 383 -11.38 13.85 -5.30
C LEU A 383 -11.59 13.63 -6.82
N ASP A 384 -11.39 12.42 -7.31
CA ASP A 384 -11.45 12.06 -8.75
C ASP A 384 -10.50 12.90 -9.64
N LEU A 385 -9.41 13.42 -9.08
CA LEU A 385 -8.37 14.11 -9.83
C LEU A 385 -7.49 13.10 -10.60
N PRO A 386 -6.87 13.51 -11.73
CA PRO A 386 -5.92 12.65 -12.46
C PRO A 386 -4.81 12.13 -11.57
N LEU A 387 -4.52 10.83 -11.66
CA LEU A 387 -3.48 10.21 -10.87
C LEU A 387 -2.08 10.64 -11.35
N GLY A 388 -1.18 10.92 -10.40
CA GLY A 388 0.20 11.29 -10.67
C GLY A 388 1.06 10.09 -11.10
N SER A 389 2.30 10.34 -11.53
CA SER A 389 3.27 9.29 -11.84
C SER A 389 3.72 8.54 -10.58
N THR A 390 3.79 7.22 -10.68
CA THR A 390 4.29 6.33 -9.63
C THR A 390 5.75 5.91 -9.83
N GLU A 391 6.44 6.59 -10.77
CA GLU A 391 7.83 6.30 -11.08
C GLU A 391 8.76 6.59 -9.90
N PRO A 392 9.71 5.69 -9.59
CA PRO A 392 10.69 5.91 -8.55
C PRO A 392 11.69 7.01 -8.96
N LEU A 393 12.19 7.75 -7.97
CA LEU A 393 13.19 8.82 -8.17
C LEU A 393 14.63 8.31 -8.10
N ALA A 394 14.83 7.08 -7.61
CA ALA A 394 16.14 6.45 -7.49
C ALA A 394 16.02 4.92 -7.73
N PRO A 395 17.11 4.23 -8.04
CA PRO A 395 17.14 2.78 -8.22
C PRO A 395 16.62 2.00 -7.02
N ILE A 396 16.84 2.50 -5.79
CA ILE A 396 16.31 1.92 -4.55
C ILE A 396 15.94 3.01 -3.56
N THR A 397 14.87 2.81 -2.84
CA THR A 397 14.50 3.57 -1.64
C THR A 397 14.27 2.60 -0.50
N VAL A 398 14.85 2.89 0.64
CA VAL A 398 14.66 2.11 1.87
C VAL A 398 13.98 2.98 2.91
N MET A 399 12.85 2.50 3.42
CA MET A 399 12.18 3.06 4.59
C MET A 399 12.53 2.21 5.82
N SER A 400 12.90 2.85 6.91
CA SER A 400 13.11 2.20 8.20
C SER A 400 12.23 2.86 9.26
N ASN A 401 11.37 2.07 9.93
CA ASN A 401 10.50 2.58 10.99
C ASN A 401 11.31 2.93 12.25
N VAL A 402 10.89 4.00 12.92
CA VAL A 402 11.38 4.41 14.24
C VAL A 402 10.36 3.92 15.27
N LEU A 403 10.68 2.80 15.94
CA LEU A 403 9.84 2.19 16.97
C LEU A 403 10.39 2.55 18.34
N GLY A 404 9.54 3.01 19.26
CA GLY A 404 9.98 3.35 20.61
C GLY A 404 10.69 2.18 21.29
N ALA A 405 11.86 2.43 21.87
CA ALA A 405 12.59 1.45 22.68
C ALA A 405 11.89 1.18 24.02
N ASP A 406 12.36 0.20 24.79
CA ASP A 406 11.84 -0.06 26.14
C ASP A 406 12.02 1.17 27.05
N GLU A 407 13.13 1.89 26.90
CA GLU A 407 13.42 3.12 27.63
C GLU A 407 13.63 4.29 26.65
N ASP A 408 13.11 5.48 26.98
CA ASP A 408 13.40 6.69 26.19
C ASP A 408 14.78 7.24 26.57
N PRO A 409 15.72 7.36 25.62
CA PRO A 409 17.02 7.94 25.88
C PRO A 409 16.97 9.37 26.44
N ALA A 410 17.93 9.72 27.30
CA ALA A 410 18.04 11.07 27.87
C ALA A 410 18.27 12.17 26.80
N MET A 411 18.87 11.83 25.66
CA MET A 411 19.02 12.75 24.51
C MET A 411 17.67 13.03 23.91
N SER A 412 17.30 14.31 23.80
CA SER A 412 16.01 14.70 23.24
C SER A 412 15.87 14.33 21.75
N MET A 413 14.63 14.13 21.27
CA MET A 413 14.38 13.81 19.86
C MET A 413 14.95 14.88 18.89
N PRO A 414 14.85 16.21 19.13
CA PRO A 414 15.50 17.19 18.26
C PRO A 414 17.01 17.05 18.19
N GLU A 415 17.69 16.68 19.28
CA GLU A 415 19.14 16.43 19.27
C GLU A 415 19.48 15.17 18.47
N ARG A 416 18.66 14.10 18.61
CA ARG A 416 18.82 12.86 17.82
C ARG A 416 18.63 13.13 16.32
N VAL A 417 17.61 13.89 15.93
CA VAL A 417 17.37 14.29 14.53
C VAL A 417 18.54 15.08 13.98
N ARG A 418 19.06 16.05 14.74
CA ARG A 418 20.22 16.83 14.35
C ARG A 418 21.44 15.94 14.10
N ALA A 419 21.73 15.00 15.00
CA ALA A 419 22.87 14.09 14.85
C ALA A 419 22.73 13.19 13.60
N VAL A 420 21.50 12.72 13.30
CA VAL A 420 21.23 11.96 12.07
C VAL A 420 21.48 12.82 10.84
N MET A 421 20.97 14.05 10.78
CA MET A 421 21.16 14.96 9.65
C MET A 421 22.64 15.36 9.45
N GLU A 422 23.41 15.49 10.53
CA GLU A 422 24.85 15.78 10.47
C GLU A 422 25.64 14.60 9.90
N ARG A 423 25.25 13.36 10.22
CA ARG A 423 25.93 12.15 9.77
C ARG A 423 25.47 11.64 8.40
N TYR A 424 24.17 11.73 8.15
CA TYR A 424 23.52 11.24 6.94
C TYR A 424 22.60 12.32 6.34
N PRO A 425 23.18 13.31 5.62
CA PRO A 425 22.41 14.41 5.04
C PRO A 425 21.38 13.95 3.99
N GLU A 426 21.52 12.74 3.44
CA GLU A 426 20.58 12.09 2.54
C GLU A 426 19.36 11.48 3.23
N ALA A 427 19.43 11.24 4.55
CA ALA A 427 18.33 10.65 5.31
C ALA A 427 17.19 11.66 5.49
N LYS A 428 15.96 11.24 5.13
CA LYS A 428 14.74 11.99 5.33
C LYS A 428 14.01 11.46 6.57
N VAL A 429 13.92 12.29 7.59
CA VAL A 429 13.31 11.93 8.88
C VAL A 429 11.87 12.43 8.94
N HIS A 430 10.93 11.53 9.17
CA HIS A 430 9.51 11.83 9.33
C HIS A 430 9.03 11.44 10.73
N LEU A 431 8.81 12.41 11.59
CA LEU A 431 8.31 12.19 12.95
C LEU A 431 6.79 12.38 13.03
N TYR A 432 6.15 11.57 13.86
CA TYR A 432 4.69 11.55 13.97
C TYR A 432 4.13 12.41 15.10
N GLY A 433 4.96 13.10 15.87
CA GLY A 433 4.51 13.92 17.01
C GLY A 433 3.85 13.09 18.10
N LYS A 434 4.27 11.85 18.28
CA LYS A 434 3.75 10.93 19.30
C LYS A 434 4.70 10.83 20.47
N ASP A 435 4.14 10.69 21.66
CA ASP A 435 4.90 10.39 22.87
C ASP A 435 5.55 9.01 22.75
N HIS A 436 6.71 8.88 23.38
CA HIS A 436 7.40 7.61 23.49
C HIS A 436 6.53 6.55 24.20
N GLN A 437 6.49 5.37 23.60
CA GLN A 437 5.99 4.12 24.20
C GLN A 437 6.74 2.96 23.57
N PRO A 438 7.09 1.90 24.32
CA PRO A 438 7.73 0.70 23.77
C PRO A 438 6.95 0.13 22.57
N GLY A 439 7.66 -0.18 21.48
CA GLY A 439 7.07 -0.72 20.25
C GLY A 439 6.22 0.23 19.42
N ARG A 440 5.92 1.44 19.92
CA ARG A 440 5.08 2.40 19.19
C ARG A 440 5.82 2.99 18.00
N LYS A 441 5.18 3.01 16.83
CA LYS A 441 5.67 3.73 15.64
C LYS A 441 5.64 5.23 15.90
N ILE A 442 6.81 5.86 16.10
CA ILE A 442 6.97 7.31 16.40
C ILE A 442 7.51 8.11 15.24
N GLY A 443 7.96 7.44 14.20
CA GLY A 443 8.48 8.03 12.97
C GLY A 443 8.96 6.98 11.98
N HIS A 444 9.56 7.43 10.89
CA HIS A 444 10.32 6.63 9.95
C HIS A 444 11.44 7.46 9.32
N VAL A 445 12.40 6.78 8.71
CA VAL A 445 13.47 7.36 7.92
C VAL A 445 13.40 6.78 6.52
N ASN A 446 13.43 7.64 5.50
CA ASN A 446 13.61 7.25 4.11
C ASN A 446 15.03 7.60 3.65
N VAL A 447 15.63 6.70 2.88
CA VAL A 447 16.91 6.93 2.20
C VAL A 447 16.78 6.42 0.77
N THR A 448 17.16 7.25 -0.19
CA THR A 448 17.26 6.89 -1.61
C THR A 448 18.71 6.65 -1.99
N GLY A 449 18.98 5.73 -2.91
CA GLY A 449 20.36 5.45 -3.33
C GLY A 449 20.44 4.54 -4.55
N ASP A 450 21.68 4.23 -4.94
CA ASP A 450 21.99 3.35 -6.07
C ASP A 450 22.36 1.92 -5.63
N ASP A 451 22.83 1.77 -4.39
CA ASP A 451 23.24 0.50 -3.80
C ASP A 451 22.32 0.12 -2.65
N ALA A 452 21.69 -1.06 -2.74
CA ALA A 452 20.67 -1.52 -1.80
C ALA A 452 21.24 -1.75 -0.38
N ASP A 453 22.45 -2.32 -0.27
CA ASP A 453 23.06 -2.65 1.01
C ASP A 453 23.48 -1.38 1.76
N GLU A 454 24.10 -0.45 1.04
CA GLU A 454 24.51 0.84 1.61
C GLU A 454 23.30 1.71 1.98
N THR A 455 22.31 1.80 1.12
CA THR A 455 21.06 2.55 1.38
C THR A 455 20.35 1.99 2.62
N ARG A 456 20.28 0.66 2.72
CA ARG A 456 19.72 -0.05 3.88
C ARG A 456 20.52 0.23 5.15
N ARG A 457 21.85 0.16 5.06
CA ARG A 457 22.72 0.41 6.20
C ARG A 457 22.49 1.82 6.77
N ILE A 458 22.42 2.83 5.91
CA ILE A 458 22.16 4.22 6.31
C ILE A 458 20.78 4.36 6.95
N ALA A 459 19.72 3.85 6.31
CA ALA A 459 18.36 3.93 6.83
C ALA A 459 18.22 3.28 8.21
N ARG A 460 18.82 2.09 8.39
CA ARG A 460 18.85 1.36 9.67
C ARG A 460 19.60 2.10 10.75
N ASP A 461 20.82 2.56 10.46
CA ASP A 461 21.68 3.24 11.44
C ASP A 461 21.05 4.57 11.88
N ALA A 462 20.44 5.30 10.95
CA ALA A 462 19.70 6.53 11.23
C ALA A 462 18.47 6.25 12.12
N ALA A 463 17.64 5.27 11.76
CA ALA A 463 16.47 4.88 12.57
C ALA A 463 16.89 4.37 13.94
N HIS A 464 17.95 3.54 14.02
CA HIS A 464 18.50 3.04 15.27
C HIS A 464 18.95 4.18 16.19
N PHE A 465 19.65 5.19 15.64
CA PHE A 465 20.07 6.35 16.42
C PHE A 465 18.88 7.15 16.94
N LEU A 466 17.84 7.34 16.14
CA LEU A 466 16.62 8.03 16.60
C LEU A 466 15.93 7.28 17.76
N VAL A 467 16.03 5.95 17.79
CA VAL A 467 15.46 5.12 18.84
C VAL A 467 16.32 5.10 20.10
N HIS A 468 17.64 4.87 19.97
CA HIS A 468 18.54 4.53 21.08
C HIS A 468 19.53 5.65 21.46
N ALA A 469 19.59 6.76 20.70
CA ALA A 469 20.61 7.81 20.85
C ALA A 469 22.07 7.26 20.79
N GLN A 470 22.25 6.14 20.11
CA GLN A 470 23.53 5.45 19.91
C GLN A 470 23.58 4.91 18.49
N TRP A 471 24.74 5.05 17.83
CA TRP A 471 24.94 4.45 16.52
C TRP A 471 25.02 2.94 16.64
N ALA A 472 24.47 2.23 15.66
CA ALA A 472 24.63 0.79 15.64
C ALA A 472 26.13 0.45 15.55
N ASN A 473 26.58 -0.50 16.35
CA ASN A 473 27.95 -1.00 16.27
C ASN A 473 28.09 -1.72 14.91
N ASN A 474 28.96 -1.21 14.07
CA ASN A 474 29.37 -1.80 12.79
C ASN A 474 30.19 -3.08 13.01
#